data_7408558ba1d4a3b3f5cf05e973eb5ae3
#
_entry.id   7408558ba1d4a3b3f5cf05e973eb5ae3
#
_cell.length_a   1.000
_cell.length_b   1.000
_cell.length_c   1.000
_cell.angle_alpha   90.00
_cell.angle_beta   90.00
_cell.angle_gamma   90.00
#
_symmetry.space_group_name_H-M   'P 1'
#
loop_
_entity.id
_entity.type
_entity.pdbx_description
1 polymer ?
#
loop_
_entity_poly.entity_id
_entity_poly.type
_entity_poly.pdbx_seq_one_letter_code
_entity_poly.pdbx_strand_id
1 'polypeptide(L)'
;FGMIALVVRYASFYIGAETGLQWFYYIGIIVHGLIFGLFFVGGQVYTDNVAPKEMKAQAQGLLFFLVWGIGFLIGTLWNGWLIGLFRDGDKCNWPIVFAISTVFSFILLILFVFLFKPVALKTDK
;
A
#
# COMPACT_ATOMS: atom_id res chain seq x y z
N PHE A 1 -10.52 3.22 2.92
CA PHE A 1 -9.96 4.52 2.48
C PHE A 1 -8.45 4.40 2.17
N GLY A 2 -7.61 3.78 3.02
CA GLY A 2 -6.17 3.66 2.77
C GLY A 2 -5.82 2.95 1.45
N MET A 3 -6.54 1.90 1.08
CA MET A 3 -6.34 1.21 -0.21
C MET A 3 -6.75 2.07 -1.42
N ILE A 4 -7.78 2.90 -1.28
CA ILE A 4 -8.15 3.86 -2.33
C ILE A 4 -7.03 4.90 -2.51
N ALA A 5 -6.48 5.41 -1.40
CA ALA A 5 -5.34 6.33 -1.45
C ALA A 5 -4.12 5.71 -2.16
N LEU A 6 -3.89 4.40 -1.99
CA LEU A 6 -2.82 3.68 -2.70
C LEU A 6 -3.02 3.72 -4.23
N VAL A 7 -4.23 3.44 -4.70
CA VAL A 7 -4.57 3.51 -6.13
C VAL A 7 -4.40 4.93 -6.67
N VAL A 8 -4.92 5.93 -5.96
CA VAL A 8 -4.80 7.35 -6.33
C VAL A 8 -3.33 7.77 -6.43
N ARG A 9 -2.47 7.32 -5.51
CA ARG A 9 -1.04 7.61 -5.53
C ARG A 9 -0.38 7.12 -6.82
N TYR A 10 -0.55 5.83 -7.15
CA TYR A 10 0.09 5.27 -8.35
C TYR A 10 -0.50 5.82 -9.63
N ALA A 11 -1.82 6.06 -9.69
CA ALA A 11 -2.46 6.74 -10.81
C ALA A 11 -1.90 8.16 -11.02
N SER A 12 -1.67 8.91 -9.94
CA SER A 12 -1.06 10.24 -10.01
C SER A 12 0.38 10.16 -10.56
N PHE A 13 1.17 9.18 -10.14
CA PHE A 13 2.53 8.99 -10.67
C PHE A 13 2.51 8.60 -12.15
N TYR A 14 1.58 7.75 -12.57
CA TYR A 14 1.39 7.40 -13.97
C TYR A 14 1.08 8.63 -14.82
N ILE A 15 0.08 9.44 -14.42
CA ILE A 15 -0.29 10.67 -15.14
C ILE A 15 0.88 11.65 -15.17
N GLY A 16 1.60 11.82 -14.06
CA GLY A 16 2.80 12.66 -14.00
C GLY A 16 3.90 12.20 -14.96
N ALA A 17 4.10 10.89 -15.11
CA ALA A 17 5.09 10.32 -15.99
C ALA A 17 4.72 10.44 -17.47
N GLU A 18 3.41 10.33 -17.81
CA GLU A 18 2.91 10.51 -19.18
C GLU A 18 2.89 11.97 -19.61
N THR A 19 2.44 12.87 -18.74
CA THR A 19 2.23 14.28 -19.07
C THR A 19 3.45 15.16 -18.83
N GLY A 20 4.44 14.68 -18.04
CA GLY A 20 5.58 15.48 -17.58
C GLY A 20 5.22 16.55 -16.55
N LEU A 21 3.97 16.60 -16.06
CA LEU A 21 3.51 17.58 -15.10
C LEU A 21 3.93 17.20 -13.68
N GLN A 22 4.85 17.93 -13.09
CA GLN A 22 5.41 17.65 -11.76
C GLN A 22 4.37 17.69 -10.62
N TRP A 23 3.27 18.43 -10.77
CA TRP A 23 2.20 18.53 -9.77
C TRP A 23 1.60 17.18 -9.39
N PHE A 24 1.50 16.24 -10.33
CA PHE A 24 0.98 14.91 -10.06
C PHE A 24 1.89 14.09 -9.14
N TYR A 25 3.20 14.31 -9.19
CA TYR A 25 4.13 13.68 -8.22
C TYR A 25 3.92 14.23 -6.81
N TYR A 26 3.70 15.55 -6.66
CA TYR A 26 3.40 16.15 -5.35
C TYR A 26 2.10 15.60 -4.77
N ILE A 27 1.03 15.47 -5.58
CA ILE A 27 -0.22 14.84 -5.16
C ILE A 27 0.04 13.41 -4.66
N GLY A 28 0.78 12.60 -5.41
CA GLY A 28 1.11 11.24 -5.03
C GLY A 28 1.91 11.15 -3.72
N ILE A 29 2.82 12.12 -3.47
CA ILE A 29 3.59 12.20 -2.21
C ILE A 29 2.70 12.58 -1.02
N ILE A 30 1.81 13.56 -1.19
CA ILE A 30 0.87 13.98 -0.13
C ILE A 30 -0.07 12.83 0.22
N VAL A 31 -0.62 12.15 -0.79
CA VAL A 31 -1.49 10.98 -0.60
C VAL A 31 -0.77 9.83 0.08
N HIS A 32 0.56 9.72 -0.04
CA HIS A 32 1.35 8.71 0.67
C HIS A 32 1.22 8.83 2.20
N GLY A 33 1.18 10.04 2.73
CA GLY A 33 0.93 10.26 4.16
C GLY A 33 -0.43 9.73 4.60
N LEU A 34 -1.47 9.88 3.77
CA LEU A 34 -2.80 9.31 4.03
C LEU A 34 -2.79 7.79 4.02
N ILE A 35 -2.02 7.15 3.12
CA ILE A 35 -1.87 5.69 3.10
C ILE A 35 -1.28 5.21 4.42
N PHE A 36 -0.21 5.86 4.89
CA PHE A 36 0.43 5.52 6.16
C PHE A 36 -0.55 5.67 7.34
N GLY A 37 -1.22 6.82 7.45
CA GLY A 37 -2.17 7.08 8.54
C GLY A 37 -3.40 6.16 8.50
N LEU A 38 -4.04 6.03 7.35
CA LEU A 38 -5.31 5.30 7.25
C LEU A 38 -5.13 3.78 7.20
N PHE A 39 -4.10 3.30 6.52
CA PHE A 39 -3.87 1.86 6.37
C PHE A 39 -3.06 1.29 7.53
N PHE A 40 -1.89 1.85 7.80
CA PHE A 40 -0.98 1.30 8.79
C PHE A 40 -1.47 1.57 10.23
N VAL A 41 -1.77 2.82 10.57
CA VAL A 41 -2.29 3.16 11.91
C VAL A 41 -3.68 2.53 12.12
N GLY A 42 -4.53 2.53 11.09
CA GLY A 42 -5.82 1.82 11.13
C GLY A 42 -5.66 0.33 11.37
N GLY A 43 -4.68 -0.30 10.75
CA GLY A 43 -4.31 -1.71 10.97
C GLY A 43 -3.85 -1.97 12.40
N GLN A 44 -3.05 -1.09 12.97
CA GLN A 44 -2.59 -1.18 14.38
C GLN A 44 -3.77 -1.08 15.35
N VAL A 45 -4.65 -0.08 15.17
CA VAL A 45 -5.84 0.09 16.01
C VAL A 45 -6.77 -1.12 15.88
N TYR A 46 -6.99 -1.63 14.68
CA TYR A 46 -7.80 -2.82 14.47
C TYR A 46 -7.20 -4.05 15.19
N THR A 47 -5.90 -4.27 15.03
CA THR A 47 -5.19 -5.39 15.68
C THR A 47 -5.27 -5.29 17.20
N ASP A 48 -5.13 -4.08 17.76
CA ASP A 48 -5.22 -3.86 19.22
C ASP A 48 -6.64 -4.14 19.76
N ASN A 49 -7.67 -3.85 18.97
CA ASN A 49 -9.06 -4.08 19.35
C ASN A 49 -9.49 -5.54 19.24
N VAL A 50 -8.89 -6.31 18.33
CA VAL A 50 -9.24 -7.72 18.07
C VAL A 50 -8.40 -8.67 18.91
N ALA A 51 -7.16 -8.31 19.24
CA ALA A 51 -6.24 -9.16 19.99
C ALA A 51 -6.67 -9.30 21.45
N PRO A 52 -6.56 -10.51 22.06
CA PRO A 52 -6.72 -10.72 23.50
C PRO A 52 -5.77 -9.83 24.29
N LYS A 53 -6.19 -9.35 25.46
CA LYS A 53 -5.42 -8.39 26.28
C LYS A 53 -3.98 -8.86 26.57
N GLU A 54 -3.82 -10.16 26.79
CA GLU A 54 -2.53 -10.80 27.11
C GLU A 54 -1.60 -10.91 25.90
N MET A 55 -2.15 -10.83 24.67
CA MET A 55 -1.41 -11.05 23.42
C MET A 55 -1.28 -9.79 22.53
N LYS A 56 -1.73 -8.64 23.00
CA LYS A 56 -1.72 -7.39 22.20
C LYS A 56 -0.34 -7.03 21.68
N ALA A 57 0.68 -7.09 22.52
CA ALA A 57 2.06 -6.80 22.13
C ALA A 57 2.59 -7.77 21.06
N GLN A 58 2.26 -9.07 21.18
CA GLN A 58 2.63 -10.08 20.20
C GLN A 58 1.92 -9.88 18.87
N ALA A 59 0.62 -9.54 18.89
CA ALA A 59 -0.17 -9.26 17.71
C ALA A 59 0.35 -8.02 16.97
N GLN A 60 0.73 -6.96 17.68
CA GLN A 60 1.36 -5.79 17.10
C GLN A 60 2.73 -6.12 16.48
N GLY A 61 3.56 -6.89 17.20
CA GLY A 61 4.85 -7.37 16.68
C GLY A 61 4.69 -8.19 15.40
N LEU A 62 3.69 -9.08 15.35
CA LEU A 62 3.38 -9.86 14.16
C LEU A 62 2.93 -8.96 12.98
N LEU A 63 2.08 -7.97 13.24
CA LEU A 63 1.66 -7.00 12.22
C LEU A 63 2.86 -6.26 11.64
N PHE A 64 3.76 -5.76 12.49
CA PHE A 64 4.99 -5.11 12.06
C PHE A 64 5.87 -6.03 11.22
N PHE A 65 6.07 -7.26 11.68
CA PHE A 65 6.88 -8.25 10.96
C PHE A 65 6.29 -8.56 9.57
N LEU A 66 4.97 -8.74 9.48
CA LEU A 66 4.30 -9.00 8.20
C LEU A 66 4.39 -7.82 7.25
N VAL A 67 4.14 -6.58 7.73
CA VAL A 67 4.12 -5.39 6.88
C VAL A 67 5.53 -4.92 6.53
N TRP A 68 6.38 -4.69 7.54
CA TRP A 68 7.72 -4.11 7.37
C TRP A 68 8.81 -5.14 7.07
N GLY A 69 8.61 -6.38 7.47
CA GLY A 69 9.52 -7.47 7.13
C GLY A 69 9.14 -8.09 5.78
N ILE A 70 8.15 -8.96 5.80
CA ILE A 70 7.78 -9.77 4.62
C ILE A 70 7.22 -8.89 3.49
N GLY A 71 6.28 -7.99 3.81
CA GLY A 71 5.65 -7.13 2.81
C GLY A 71 6.65 -6.21 2.12
N PHE A 72 7.56 -5.60 2.90
CA PHE A 72 8.61 -4.75 2.35
C PHE A 72 9.60 -5.53 1.47
N LEU A 73 10.00 -6.73 1.90
CA LEU A 73 10.89 -7.60 1.12
C LEU A 73 10.25 -7.98 -0.22
N ILE A 74 9.01 -8.49 -0.19
CA ILE A 74 8.30 -8.88 -1.42
C ILE A 74 8.10 -7.65 -2.33
N GLY A 75 7.69 -6.52 -1.77
CA GLY A 75 7.49 -5.28 -2.52
C GLY A 75 8.77 -4.77 -3.18
N THR A 76 9.90 -4.85 -2.50
CA THR A 76 11.21 -4.43 -3.04
C THR A 76 11.65 -5.36 -4.17
N LEU A 77 11.54 -6.67 -4.00
CA LEU A 77 11.88 -7.65 -5.04
C LEU A 77 10.99 -7.49 -6.27
N TRP A 78 9.68 -7.31 -6.07
CA TRP A 78 8.72 -7.03 -7.14
C TRP A 78 9.07 -5.77 -7.92
N ASN A 79 9.29 -4.65 -7.23
CA ASN A 79 9.65 -3.39 -7.89
C ASN A 79 10.99 -3.48 -8.61
N GLY A 80 12.00 -4.13 -8.03
CA GLY A 80 13.29 -4.34 -8.66
C GLY A 80 13.18 -5.15 -9.93
N TRP A 81 12.41 -6.24 -9.92
CA TRP A 81 12.13 -7.06 -11.09
C TRP A 81 11.36 -6.28 -12.17
N LEU A 82 10.30 -5.55 -11.77
CA LEU A 82 9.49 -4.75 -12.69
C LEU A 82 10.33 -3.65 -13.37
N ILE A 83 11.11 -2.91 -12.62
CA ILE A 83 12.01 -1.88 -13.16
C ILE A 83 13.04 -2.52 -14.12
N GLY A 84 13.58 -3.68 -13.76
CA GLY A 84 14.54 -4.40 -14.59
C GLY A 84 13.96 -4.83 -15.96
N LEU A 85 12.66 -5.19 -16.02
CA LEU A 85 11.99 -5.56 -17.27
C LEU A 85 11.81 -4.38 -18.25
N PHE A 86 11.58 -3.17 -17.73
CA PHE A 86 11.28 -1.97 -18.52
C PHE A 86 12.43 -0.97 -18.55
N ARG A 87 13.63 -1.42 -18.19
CA ARG A 87 14.85 -0.65 -18.27
C ARG A 87 15.59 -0.97 -19.57
N ASP A 88 15.91 0.08 -20.35
CA ASP A 88 16.74 0.00 -21.54
C ASP A 88 17.97 0.89 -21.33
N GLY A 89 19.11 0.26 -21.03
CA GLY A 89 20.33 0.95 -20.63
C GLY A 89 20.15 1.81 -19.37
N ASP A 90 20.39 3.11 -19.50
CA ASP A 90 20.24 4.07 -18.40
C ASP A 90 18.82 4.67 -18.26
N LYS A 91 17.91 4.35 -19.20
CA LYS A 91 16.55 4.85 -19.20
C LYS A 91 15.58 3.79 -18.74
N CYS A 92 14.59 4.19 -17.93
CA CYS A 92 13.49 3.35 -17.52
C CYS A 92 12.18 3.92 -18.07
N ASN A 93 11.30 3.05 -18.57
CA ASN A 93 9.97 3.44 -19.00
C ASN A 93 9.03 3.59 -17.79
N TRP A 94 9.15 4.72 -17.08
CA TRP A 94 8.41 5.01 -15.88
C TRP A 94 6.89 4.97 -16.04
N PRO A 95 6.30 5.48 -17.15
CA PRO A 95 4.86 5.37 -17.37
C PRO A 95 4.35 3.95 -17.27
N ILE A 96 5.02 3.00 -17.94
CA ILE A 96 4.61 1.58 -17.91
C ILE A 96 4.75 1.00 -16.50
N VAL A 97 5.85 1.29 -15.80
CA VAL A 97 6.08 0.82 -14.42
C VAL A 97 4.97 1.30 -13.48
N PHE A 98 4.60 2.59 -13.57
CA PHE A 98 3.52 3.13 -12.76
C PHE A 98 2.13 2.66 -13.18
N ALA A 99 1.89 2.42 -14.49
CA ALA A 99 0.65 1.84 -14.97
C ALA A 99 0.43 0.44 -14.37
N ILE A 100 1.44 -0.44 -14.44
CA ILE A 100 1.38 -1.79 -13.86
C ILE A 100 1.16 -1.72 -12.34
N SER A 101 1.86 -0.83 -11.65
CA SER A 101 1.69 -0.63 -10.20
C SER A 101 0.29 -0.13 -9.85
N THR A 102 -0.32 0.71 -10.70
CA THR A 102 -1.71 1.18 -10.53
C THR A 102 -2.69 0.02 -10.66
N VAL A 103 -2.57 -0.78 -11.73
CA VAL A 103 -3.43 -1.95 -11.94
C VAL A 103 -3.28 -2.97 -10.80
N PHE A 104 -2.05 -3.23 -10.36
CA PHE A 104 -1.79 -4.12 -9.24
C PHE A 104 -2.43 -3.63 -7.94
N SER A 105 -2.31 -2.33 -7.64
CA SER A 105 -2.95 -1.72 -6.47
C SER A 105 -4.47 -1.80 -6.55
N PHE A 106 -5.04 -1.66 -7.74
CA PHE A 106 -6.49 -1.79 -7.94
C PHE A 106 -6.97 -3.22 -7.72
N ILE A 107 -6.22 -4.23 -8.19
CA ILE A 107 -6.51 -5.64 -7.92
C ILE A 107 -6.45 -5.92 -6.41
N LEU A 108 -5.44 -5.41 -5.71
CA LEU A 108 -5.34 -5.54 -4.25
C LEU A 108 -6.52 -4.87 -3.52
N LEU A 109 -6.98 -3.70 -3.99
CA LEU A 109 -8.18 -3.05 -3.45
C LEU A 109 -9.42 -3.94 -3.59
N ILE A 110 -9.63 -4.51 -4.77
CA ILE A 110 -10.75 -5.42 -5.03
C ILE A 110 -10.66 -6.65 -4.11
N LEU A 111 -9.50 -7.30 -4.06
CA LEU A 111 -9.28 -8.46 -3.19
C LEU A 111 -9.53 -8.11 -1.72
N PHE A 112 -9.06 -6.96 -1.27
CA PHE A 112 -9.28 -6.50 0.09
C PHE A 112 -10.77 -6.31 0.39
N VAL A 113 -11.53 -5.67 -0.50
CA VAL A 113 -12.97 -5.44 -0.31
C VAL A 113 -13.74 -6.76 -0.24
N PHE A 114 -13.38 -7.75 -1.05
CA PHE A 114 -14.06 -9.04 -1.07
C PHE A 114 -13.65 -9.99 0.06
N LEU A 115 -12.38 -9.98 0.43
CA LEU A 115 -11.83 -10.91 1.42
C LEU A 115 -11.88 -10.38 2.85
N PHE A 116 -11.82 -9.05 3.03
CA PHE A 116 -11.83 -8.46 4.37
C PHE A 116 -13.24 -8.45 4.94
N LYS A 117 -13.47 -9.32 5.92
CA LYS A 117 -14.69 -9.34 6.74
C LYS A 117 -14.36 -8.72 8.10
N PRO A 118 -14.89 -7.54 8.43
CA PRO A 118 -14.64 -6.95 9.74
C PRO A 118 -15.22 -7.86 10.84
N VAL A 119 -14.41 -8.14 11.85
CA VAL A 119 -14.90 -8.84 13.06
C VAL A 119 -15.72 -7.82 13.85
N ALA A 120 -16.94 -8.22 14.25
CA ALA A 120 -17.76 -7.40 15.12
C ALA A 120 -17.03 -7.19 16.45
N LEU A 121 -16.65 -5.95 16.75
CA LEU A 121 -16.04 -5.61 18.02
C LEU A 121 -17.10 -5.84 19.11
N LYS A 122 -16.83 -6.71 20.09
CA LYS A 122 -17.63 -6.77 21.29
C LYS A 122 -17.46 -5.44 22.02
N THR A 123 -18.48 -4.61 21.99
CA THR A 123 -18.61 -3.47 22.90
C THR A 123 -18.90 -4.05 24.28
N ASP A 124 -17.87 -4.36 25.05
CA ASP A 124 -18.02 -4.55 26.49
C ASP A 124 -18.44 -3.18 27.08
N LYS A 125 -19.74 -3.12 27.39
CA LYS A 125 -20.29 -2.05 28.23
C LYS A 125 -19.90 -2.28 29.67
#